data_f5ef59d04eb7d1860a2d89269ab469ac
#
_entry.id   f5ef59d04eb7d1860a2d89269ab469ac
#
_cell.length_a   1.000
_cell.length_b   1.000
_cell.length_c   1.000
_cell.angle_alpha   90.00
_cell.angle_beta   90.00
_cell.angle_gamma   90.00
#
_symmetry.space_group_name_H-M   'P 1'
#
loop_
_entity.id
_entity.type
_entity.pdbx_description
1 polymer ?
#
loop_
_entity_poly.entity_id
_entity_poly.type
_entity_poly.pdbx_seq_one_letter_code
_entity_poly.pdbx_strand_id
1 'polypeptide(L)' 'MTRRFEFDEGGSKKFWEVGVEGGTLTVRFGKIGTDGQTKPKDLG' A
#
# COMPACT_ATOMS: atom_id res chain seq x y z
N MET A 1 2.87 12.55 -1.09
CA MET A 1 4.02 11.76 -0.65
C MET A 1 3.62 10.30 -0.56
N THR A 2 4.38 9.43 -1.19
CA THR A 2 4.06 8.01 -1.26
C THR A 2 5.25 7.19 -0.78
N ARG A 3 4.99 6.21 0.06
CA ARG A 3 6.00 5.28 0.52
C ARG A 3 5.62 3.87 0.14
N ARG A 4 6.61 3.06 -0.19
CA ARG A 4 6.40 1.67 -0.57
C ARG A 4 7.31 0.77 0.25
N PHE A 5 6.72 -0.28 0.77
CA PHE A 5 7.45 -1.30 1.51
C PHE A 5 7.21 -2.64 0.83
N GLU A 6 8.25 -3.44 0.73
CA GLU A 6 8.15 -4.76 0.15
C GLU A 6 8.68 -5.78 1.14
N PHE A 7 7.97 -6.89 1.26
CA PHE A 7 8.33 -7.97 2.15
C PHE A 7 8.48 -9.25 1.35
N ASP A 8 9.54 -9.99 1.64
CA ASP A 8 9.78 -11.30 1.06
C ASP A 8 9.91 -12.27 2.21
N GLU A 9 8.91 -13.12 2.39
CA GLU A 9 8.83 -13.96 3.57
C GLU A 9 8.34 -15.36 3.16
N GLY A 10 9.25 -16.35 3.28
CA GLY A 10 8.91 -17.73 3.03
C GLY A 10 8.33 -18.03 1.66
N GLY A 11 8.82 -17.37 0.62
CA GLY A 11 8.31 -17.56 -0.73
C GLY A 11 7.10 -16.70 -1.05
N SER A 12 6.64 -15.89 -0.11
CA SER A 12 5.55 -14.96 -0.33
C SER A 12 6.10 -13.56 -0.42
N LYS A 13 5.82 -12.87 -1.51
CA LYS A 13 6.22 -11.49 -1.70
C LYS A 13 5.01 -10.60 -1.59
N LYS A 14 5.07 -9.66 -0.66
CA LYS A 14 3.98 -8.74 -0.41
C LYS A 14 4.47 -7.31 -0.50
N PHE A 15 3.58 -6.41 -0.84
CA PHE A 15 3.90 -4.99 -0.87
C PHE A 15 2.89 -4.20 -0.06
N TRP A 16 3.34 -3.06 0.40
CA TRP A 16 2.52 -2.14 1.17
C TRP A 16 2.87 -0.73 0.74
N GLU A 17 1.89 -0.01 0.28
CA GLU A 17 2.08 1.37 -0.16
C GLU A 17 1.21 2.30 0.66
N VAL A 18 1.77 3.43 1.05
CA VAL A 18 1.05 4.45 1.81
C VAL A 18 1.25 5.78 1.11
N GLY A 19 0.16 6.44 0.76
CA GLY A 19 0.19 7.74 0.14
C GLY A 19 -0.67 8.72 0.90
N VAL A 20 -0.17 9.95 1.06
CA VAL A 20 -0.92 11.03 1.69
C VAL A 20 -1.01 12.17 0.70
N GLU A 21 -2.22 12.63 0.43
CA GLU A 21 -2.44 13.69 -0.54
C GLU A 21 -3.72 14.44 -0.20
N GLY A 22 -3.59 15.74 0.01
CA GLY A 22 -4.75 16.60 0.21
C GLY A 22 -5.65 16.21 1.37
N GLY A 23 -5.11 15.67 2.45
CA GLY A 23 -5.90 15.24 3.59
C GLY A 23 -6.49 13.85 3.45
N THR A 24 -6.08 13.13 2.42
CA THR A 24 -6.53 11.75 2.20
C THR A 24 -5.36 10.79 2.33
N LEU A 25 -5.54 9.76 3.14
CA LEU A 25 -4.58 8.68 3.28
C LEU A 25 -5.05 7.51 2.43
N THR A 26 -4.18 7.03 1.55
CA THR A 26 -4.48 5.88 0.72
C THR A 26 -3.51 4.77 1.06
N VAL A 27 -4.02 3.60 1.40
CA VAL A 27 -3.22 2.42 1.69
C VAL A 27 -3.50 1.39 0.62
N ARG A 28 -2.44 0.88 0.01
CA ARG A 28 -2.53 -0.17 -0.97
C ARG A 28 -1.62 -1.31 -0.56
N PHE A 29 -2.13 -2.52 -0.58
CA PHE A 29 -1.37 -3.68 -0.14
C PHE A 29 -1.81 -4.91 -0.92
N GLY A 30 -0.94 -5.88 -0.98
CA GLY A 30 -1.25 -7.12 -1.66
C GLY A 30 0.00 -7.92 -1.99
N LYS A 31 -0.15 -8.89 -2.87
CA LYS A 31 0.96 -9.67 -3.39
C LYS A 31 1.66 -8.93 -4.51
N ILE A 32 2.98 -9.00 -4.54
CA ILE A 32 3.75 -8.46 -5.65
C ILE A 32 3.37 -9.21 -6.92
N GLY A 33 3.11 -8.46 -7.98
CA GLY A 33 2.63 -9.02 -9.23
C GLY A 33 1.13 -8.93 -9.39
N THR A 34 0.40 -8.49 -8.36
CA THR A 34 -1.04 -8.24 -8.44
C THR A 34 -1.31 -6.76 -8.24
N ASP A 35 -2.53 -6.35 -8.53
CA ASP A 35 -2.94 -4.96 -8.30
C ASP A 35 -3.12 -4.65 -6.81
N GLY A 36 -3.33 -5.65 -6.01
CA GLY A 36 -3.55 -5.47 -4.59
C GLY A 36 -4.91 -4.88 -4.27
N GLN A 37 -5.06 -4.44 -3.03
CA GLN A 37 -6.27 -3.78 -2.57
C GLN A 37 -5.93 -2.36 -2.17
N THR A 38 -6.81 -1.44 -2.49
CA THR A 38 -6.64 -0.03 -2.14
C THR A 38 -7.73 0.36 -1.16
N LYS A 39 -7.32 0.96 -0.04
CA LYS A 39 -8.27 1.44 0.97
C LYS A 39 -7.99 2.91 1.23
N PRO A 40 -8.85 3.80 0.73
CA PRO A 40 -8.72 5.22 1.03
C PRO A 40 -9.26 5.51 2.43
N LYS A 41 -8.63 6.45 3.10
CA LYS A 41 -9.07 6.90 4.40
C LYS A 41 -9.03 8.41 4.43
N ASP A 42 -10.15 9.00 4.77
CA ASP A 42 -10.28 10.45 4.85
C ASP A 42 -9.77 10.92 6.20
N LEU A 43 -8.78 11.80 6.17
CA LEU A 43 -8.18 12.36 7.38
C LEU A 43 -8.80 13.69 7.79
N GLY A 44 -9.57 14.25 6.92
CA GLY A 44 -10.17 15.58 7.16
C GLY A 44 -11.53 15.49 7.85
#